data_b04f87237e7fcb0ce16edd8b941ebb39
#
_entry.id   b04f87237e7fcb0ce16edd8b941ebb39
#
_cell.length_a   1.000
_cell.length_b   1.000
_cell.length_c   1.000
_cell.angle_alpha   90.00
_cell.angle_beta   90.00
_cell.angle_gamma   90.00
#
_symmetry.space_group_name_H-M   'P 1'
#
loop_
_entity.id
_entity.type
_entity.pdbx_description
1 polymer ?
#
loop_
_entity_poly.entity_id
_entity_poly.type
_entity_poly.pdbx_seq_one_letter_code
_entity_poly.pdbx_strand_id
1 'polypeptide(L)'
;MKIFRKSIAIMAVAALLAAVLCACGGQSAQSVSTDGSTSMEKVIGALGEAFEAENSGVSFTYNPTGSGSGIAAVAEGRCDIGLSSRSLKDEELAQGLQQTVLAYDGIAVIVNPENPVSDLTLEQIAQIYTGQITNWSEVGGSDGQIVLIGREAGSGTRDGFESITGTEDACQYRQELTSTGDVITTVAGNPNAIGYASLAAVKDTVKAISVGGVAPSESTVKDGSYAIQRPFVLVTRQDTPLSDTAQKFFDFVTSADASQIISDAGAVAAN
;
A
#
# COMPACT_ATOMS: atom_id res chain seq x y z
N MET A 1 34.07 -66.76 6.84
CA MET A 1 33.16 -66.35 5.72
C MET A 1 31.83 -65.74 6.17
N LYS A 2 31.25 -66.07 7.29
CA LYS A 2 29.96 -65.44 7.79
C LYS A 2 30.07 -64.02 8.38
N ILE A 3 31.25 -63.67 8.90
CA ILE A 3 31.47 -62.33 9.51
C ILE A 3 31.66 -61.27 8.42
N PHE A 4 32.33 -61.55 7.33
CA PHE A 4 32.59 -60.66 6.21
C PHE A 4 31.31 -60.26 5.47
N ARG A 5 30.30 -61.15 5.40
CA ARG A 5 29.01 -60.87 4.77
C ARG A 5 28.12 -59.93 5.60
N LYS A 6 28.23 -59.96 6.94
CA LYS A 6 27.49 -59.07 7.83
C LYS A 6 28.03 -57.64 7.78
N SER A 7 29.35 -57.48 7.66
CA SER A 7 29.97 -56.12 7.58
C SER A 7 29.66 -55.42 6.26
N ILE A 8 29.58 -56.16 5.13
CA ILE A 8 29.19 -55.61 3.83
C ILE A 8 27.71 -55.19 3.82
N ALA A 9 26.83 -55.95 4.45
CA ALA A 9 25.40 -55.62 4.55
C ALA A 9 25.16 -54.38 5.42
N ILE A 10 25.91 -54.17 6.52
CA ILE A 10 25.82 -52.99 7.36
C ILE A 10 26.33 -51.73 6.65
N MET A 11 27.42 -51.83 5.87
CA MET A 11 27.92 -50.71 5.07
C MET A 11 26.97 -50.31 3.93
N ALA A 12 26.29 -51.27 3.30
CA ALA A 12 25.31 -50.99 2.25
C ALA A 12 24.05 -50.30 2.80
N VAL A 13 23.58 -50.66 4.01
CA VAL A 13 22.45 -50.03 4.67
C VAL A 13 22.82 -48.61 5.13
N ALA A 14 24.03 -48.40 5.64
CA ALA A 14 24.52 -47.07 6.02
C ALA A 14 24.66 -46.11 4.82
N ALA A 15 25.11 -46.64 3.66
CA ALA A 15 25.19 -45.84 2.41
C ALA A 15 23.81 -45.51 1.84
N LEU A 16 22.80 -46.38 1.97
CA LEU A 16 21.42 -46.07 1.58
C LEU A 16 20.76 -45.04 2.52
N LEU A 17 21.01 -45.09 3.81
CA LEU A 17 20.50 -44.05 4.75
C LEU A 17 21.15 -42.69 4.52
N ALA A 18 22.43 -42.63 4.14
CA ALA A 18 23.12 -41.39 3.80
C ALA A 18 22.59 -40.76 2.49
N ALA A 19 22.19 -41.57 1.52
CA ALA A 19 21.60 -41.10 0.26
C ALA A 19 20.18 -40.53 0.43
N VAL A 20 19.40 -41.00 1.42
CA VAL A 20 18.06 -40.50 1.72
C VAL A 20 18.15 -39.16 2.46
N LEU A 21 19.19 -38.88 3.23
CA LEU A 21 19.41 -37.61 3.93
C LEU A 21 19.88 -36.47 3.00
N CYS A 22 20.47 -36.78 1.85
CA CYS A 22 20.83 -35.78 0.82
C CYS A 22 19.69 -35.44 -0.13
N ALA A 23 18.58 -36.18 -0.14
CA ALA A 23 17.41 -35.88 -0.97
C ALA A 23 16.45 -34.85 -0.36
N CYS A 24 16.65 -34.44 0.90
CA CYS A 24 16.00 -33.28 1.52
C CYS A 24 16.91 -32.04 1.45
N GLY A 25 17.52 -31.79 0.30
CA GLY A 25 17.93 -30.44 -0.08
C GLY A 25 16.66 -29.65 -0.25
N GLY A 26 16.20 -29.00 0.84
CA GLY A 26 15.09 -28.09 0.78
C GLY A 26 15.40 -27.05 -0.28
N GLN A 27 14.66 -27.06 -1.40
CA GLN A 27 14.49 -25.84 -2.16
C GLN A 27 14.05 -24.80 -1.11
N SER A 28 14.93 -23.87 -0.79
CA SER A 28 14.53 -22.69 -0.03
C SER A 28 13.29 -22.17 -0.74
N ALA A 29 12.16 -22.12 -0.04
CA ALA A 29 10.92 -21.63 -0.62
C ALA A 29 11.24 -20.27 -1.25
N GLN A 30 11.09 -20.18 -2.57
CA GLN A 30 11.32 -18.94 -3.27
C GLN A 30 10.15 -18.05 -2.89
N SER A 31 10.40 -17.05 -2.07
CA SER A 31 9.36 -16.16 -1.56
C SER A 31 9.77 -14.71 -1.70
N VAL A 32 8.76 -13.86 -1.85
CA VAL A 32 8.86 -12.41 -1.77
C VAL A 32 7.94 -11.93 -0.68
N SER A 33 8.47 -11.17 0.26
CA SER A 33 7.71 -10.58 1.35
C SER A 33 7.63 -9.07 1.21
N THR A 34 6.41 -8.53 1.27
CA THR A 34 6.14 -7.09 1.28
C THR A 34 5.33 -6.70 2.50
N ASP A 35 5.56 -5.49 2.99
CA ASP A 35 4.89 -4.97 4.18
C ASP A 35 4.64 -3.48 4.00
N GLY A 36 3.49 -2.96 4.46
CA GLY A 36 3.28 -1.52 4.51
C GLY A 36 1.90 -1.00 4.08
N SER A 37 1.88 -0.04 3.20
CA SER A 37 0.73 0.79 2.86
C SER A 37 -0.54 0.01 2.50
N THR A 38 -1.60 0.16 3.30
CA THR A 38 -2.93 -0.40 3.03
C THR A 38 -3.62 0.21 1.79
N SER A 39 -3.15 1.37 1.32
CA SER A 39 -3.65 1.98 0.08
C SER A 39 -3.15 1.27 -1.18
N MET A 40 -2.04 0.55 -1.08
CA MET A 40 -1.45 -0.17 -2.20
C MET A 40 -2.02 -1.59 -2.38
N GLU A 41 -2.92 -2.04 -1.49
CA GLU A 41 -3.42 -3.42 -1.44
C GLU A 41 -3.88 -3.95 -2.80
N LYS A 42 -4.70 -3.19 -3.52
CA LYS A 42 -5.22 -3.61 -4.83
C LYS A 42 -4.11 -3.70 -5.88
N VAL A 43 -3.22 -2.72 -5.92
CA VAL A 43 -2.11 -2.67 -6.89
C VAL A 43 -1.11 -3.78 -6.62
N ILE A 44 -0.63 -3.89 -5.37
CA ILE A 44 0.40 -4.86 -5.04
C ILE A 44 -0.12 -6.30 -5.05
N GLY A 45 -1.41 -6.50 -4.70
CA GLY A 45 -2.09 -7.78 -4.81
C GLY A 45 -2.15 -8.27 -6.25
N ALA A 46 -2.60 -7.42 -7.19
CA ALA A 46 -2.66 -7.77 -8.60
C ALA A 46 -1.27 -8.06 -9.20
N LEU A 47 -0.25 -7.29 -8.81
CA LEU A 47 1.13 -7.53 -9.24
C LEU A 47 1.70 -8.82 -8.66
N GLY A 48 1.41 -9.12 -7.38
CA GLY A 48 1.81 -10.36 -6.73
C GLY A 48 1.19 -11.60 -7.38
N GLU A 49 -0.12 -11.56 -7.64
CA GLU A 49 -0.84 -12.64 -8.34
C GLU A 49 -0.28 -12.88 -9.75
N ALA A 50 -0.01 -11.82 -10.51
CA ALA A 50 0.57 -11.93 -11.85
C ALA A 50 1.98 -12.53 -11.78
N PHE A 51 2.79 -12.11 -10.82
CA PHE A 51 4.14 -12.64 -10.65
C PHE A 51 4.14 -14.12 -10.28
N GLU A 52 3.28 -14.57 -9.35
CA GLU A 52 3.13 -15.98 -8.99
C GLU A 52 2.67 -16.85 -10.17
N ALA A 53 1.77 -16.32 -11.00
CA ALA A 53 1.27 -17.01 -12.19
C ALA A 53 2.39 -17.30 -13.21
N GLU A 54 3.36 -16.39 -13.36
CA GLU A 54 4.49 -16.53 -14.27
C GLU A 54 5.68 -17.28 -13.66
N ASN A 55 5.75 -17.39 -12.32
CA ASN A 55 6.88 -17.96 -11.59
C ASN A 55 6.45 -19.14 -10.71
N SER A 56 6.28 -20.32 -11.30
CA SER A 56 5.85 -21.52 -10.59
C SER A 56 6.74 -21.84 -9.38
N GLY A 57 6.14 -22.03 -8.20
CA GLY A 57 6.82 -22.35 -6.95
C GLY A 57 7.35 -21.15 -6.18
N VAL A 58 7.09 -19.94 -6.65
CA VAL A 58 7.28 -18.70 -5.88
C VAL A 58 6.04 -18.42 -5.04
N SER A 59 6.22 -17.88 -3.84
CA SER A 59 5.16 -17.37 -2.96
C SER A 59 5.35 -15.88 -2.75
N PHE A 60 4.30 -15.12 -2.98
CA PHE A 60 4.22 -13.68 -2.68
C PHE A 60 3.44 -13.45 -1.40
N THR A 61 3.93 -12.57 -0.53
CA THR A 61 3.26 -12.21 0.73
C THR A 61 3.19 -10.70 0.88
N TYR A 62 2.01 -10.20 1.22
CA TYR A 62 1.77 -8.81 1.53
C TYR A 62 1.12 -8.65 2.91
N ASN A 63 1.70 -7.81 3.77
CA ASN A 63 1.18 -7.45 5.08
C ASN A 63 0.72 -5.98 5.09
N PRO A 64 -0.58 -5.69 5.17
CA PRO A 64 -1.13 -4.33 5.15
C PRO A 64 -1.03 -3.64 6.52
N THR A 65 0.16 -3.17 6.91
CA THR A 65 0.46 -2.62 8.24
C THR A 65 0.52 -1.10 8.31
N GLY A 66 0.46 -0.41 7.15
CA GLY A 66 0.65 1.04 7.03
C GLY A 66 2.07 1.42 6.61
N SER A 67 2.22 2.60 5.97
CA SER A 67 3.48 3.01 5.34
C SER A 67 4.65 3.09 6.32
N GLY A 68 4.46 3.70 7.50
CA GLY A 68 5.52 3.80 8.51
C GLY A 68 5.99 2.43 9.01
N SER A 69 5.04 1.50 9.23
CA SER A 69 5.36 0.13 9.65
C SER A 69 6.13 -0.64 8.56
N GLY A 70 5.74 -0.49 7.29
CA GLY A 70 6.44 -1.11 6.17
C GLY A 70 7.86 -0.58 5.99
N ILE A 71 8.05 0.74 6.12
CA ILE A 71 9.38 1.37 6.09
C ILE A 71 10.26 0.82 7.23
N ALA A 72 9.74 0.74 8.45
CA ALA A 72 10.43 0.15 9.59
C ALA A 72 10.73 -1.34 9.38
N ALA A 73 9.80 -2.10 8.78
CA ALA A 73 9.99 -3.52 8.50
C ALA A 73 11.18 -3.77 7.56
N VAL A 74 11.34 -2.94 6.52
CA VAL A 74 12.52 -3.02 5.62
C VAL A 74 13.79 -2.62 6.34
N ALA A 75 13.77 -1.51 7.10
CA ALA A 75 14.95 -1.06 7.83
C ALA A 75 15.49 -2.13 8.78
N GLU A 76 14.59 -2.87 9.43
CA GLU A 76 14.90 -3.97 10.36
C GLU A 76 15.14 -5.32 9.65
N GLY A 77 14.95 -5.42 8.34
CA GLY A 77 15.12 -6.66 7.58
C GLY A 77 14.03 -7.69 7.82
N ARG A 78 12.83 -7.28 8.22
CA ARG A 78 11.68 -8.17 8.46
C ARG A 78 10.87 -8.48 7.19
N CYS A 79 11.07 -7.70 6.14
CA CYS A 79 10.53 -7.99 4.80
C CYS A 79 11.55 -7.59 3.72
N ASP A 80 11.33 -8.07 2.50
CA ASP A 80 12.21 -7.78 1.35
C ASP A 80 11.99 -6.37 0.82
N ILE A 81 10.72 -5.96 0.65
CA ILE A 81 10.33 -4.69 0.04
C ILE A 81 9.25 -4.03 0.91
N GLY A 82 9.49 -2.80 1.32
CA GLY A 82 8.50 -1.96 1.98
C GLY A 82 7.61 -1.24 0.99
N LEU A 83 6.37 -1.00 1.39
CA LEU A 83 5.37 -0.32 0.59
C LEU A 83 4.97 0.98 1.29
N SER A 84 5.18 2.10 0.63
CA SER A 84 4.78 3.39 1.16
C SER A 84 3.91 4.17 0.17
N SER A 85 2.92 4.85 0.69
CA SER A 85 2.05 5.74 -0.06
C SER A 85 2.37 7.22 0.20
N ARG A 86 3.64 7.48 0.43
CA ARG A 86 4.33 8.78 0.45
C ARG A 86 5.81 8.57 0.13
N SER A 87 6.49 9.63 -0.23
CA SER A 87 7.96 9.60 -0.31
C SER A 87 8.59 9.35 1.07
N LEU A 88 9.81 8.81 1.08
CA LEU A 88 10.61 8.70 2.29
C LEU A 88 10.99 10.09 2.80
N LYS A 89 11.01 10.22 4.13
CA LYS A 89 11.53 11.39 4.83
C LYS A 89 13.06 11.36 4.82
N ASP A 90 13.70 12.52 4.98
CA ASP A 90 15.16 12.63 5.02
C ASP A 90 15.78 11.73 6.10
N GLU A 91 15.13 11.60 7.24
CA GLU A 91 15.56 10.72 8.35
C GLU A 91 15.49 9.23 7.99
N GLU A 92 14.55 8.81 7.13
CA GLU A 92 14.41 7.44 6.63
C GLU A 92 15.48 7.16 5.56
N LEU A 93 15.72 8.12 4.67
CA LEU A 93 16.81 8.05 3.69
C LEU A 93 18.19 7.96 4.39
N ALA A 94 18.38 8.72 5.48
CA ALA A 94 19.61 8.69 6.27
C ALA A 94 19.87 7.34 6.98
N GLN A 95 18.84 6.48 7.11
CA GLN A 95 18.98 5.12 7.62
C GLN A 95 19.46 4.10 6.57
N GLY A 96 19.85 4.57 5.38
CA GLY A 96 20.28 3.69 4.28
C GLY A 96 19.13 3.05 3.52
N LEU A 97 17.94 3.65 3.59
CA LEU A 97 16.80 3.26 2.77
C LEU A 97 16.81 4.00 1.43
N GLN A 98 16.25 3.39 0.41
CA GLN A 98 16.02 4.00 -0.89
C GLN A 98 14.59 3.74 -1.35
N GLN A 99 14.07 4.64 -2.17
CA GLN A 99 12.73 4.52 -2.73
C GLN A 99 12.77 4.46 -4.25
N THR A 100 11.84 3.70 -4.81
CA THR A 100 11.54 3.67 -6.25
C THR A 100 10.06 3.95 -6.43
N VAL A 101 9.71 4.95 -7.24
CA VAL A 101 8.31 5.26 -7.52
C VAL A 101 7.74 4.16 -8.42
N LEU A 102 6.69 3.50 -7.93
CA LEU A 102 5.95 2.47 -8.65
C LEU A 102 4.81 3.07 -9.48
N ALA A 103 4.06 3.98 -8.85
CA ALA A 103 2.87 4.58 -9.43
C ALA A 103 2.53 5.91 -8.75
N TYR A 104 1.58 6.64 -9.33
CA TYR A 104 0.91 7.77 -8.70
C TYR A 104 -0.55 7.44 -8.42
N ASP A 105 -1.07 7.92 -7.29
CA ASP A 105 -2.43 7.67 -6.84
C ASP A 105 -3.06 8.96 -6.33
N GLY A 106 -4.34 9.15 -6.65
CA GLY A 106 -5.15 10.22 -6.07
C GLY A 106 -5.56 9.89 -4.65
N ILE A 107 -5.52 10.86 -3.75
CA ILE A 107 -6.18 10.76 -2.46
C ILE A 107 -7.58 11.34 -2.63
N ALA A 108 -8.56 10.47 -2.85
CA ALA A 108 -9.94 10.90 -3.02
C ALA A 108 -10.55 11.34 -1.69
N VAL A 109 -11.16 12.52 -1.66
CA VAL A 109 -12.05 12.93 -0.57
C VAL A 109 -13.37 12.20 -0.76
N ILE A 110 -13.81 11.46 0.24
CA ILE A 110 -14.98 10.59 0.17
C ILE A 110 -16.04 10.99 1.19
N VAL A 111 -17.28 10.90 0.77
CA VAL A 111 -18.47 11.12 1.63
C VAL A 111 -19.46 9.99 1.43
N ASN A 112 -20.45 9.89 2.32
CA ASN A 112 -21.56 8.95 2.14
C ASN A 112 -22.34 9.29 0.85
N PRO A 113 -22.85 8.32 0.09
CA PRO A 113 -23.62 8.57 -1.14
C PRO A 113 -24.85 9.45 -0.94
N GLU A 114 -25.46 9.47 0.24
CA GLU A 114 -26.60 10.31 0.59
C GLU A 114 -26.23 11.79 0.83
N ASN A 115 -24.95 12.09 1.03
CA ASN A 115 -24.49 13.46 1.21
C ASN A 115 -24.63 14.24 -0.13
N PRO A 116 -25.34 15.40 -0.17
CA PRO A 116 -25.54 16.14 -1.41
C PRO A 116 -24.28 16.86 -1.93
N VAL A 117 -23.28 17.10 -1.08
CA VAL A 117 -22.03 17.78 -1.47
C VAL A 117 -21.27 16.95 -2.50
N SER A 118 -20.87 17.58 -3.60
CA SER A 118 -20.19 16.93 -4.73
C SER A 118 -18.84 17.58 -5.09
N ASP A 119 -18.55 18.75 -4.52
CA ASP A 119 -17.31 19.48 -4.74
C ASP A 119 -16.95 20.29 -3.48
N LEU A 120 -15.67 20.34 -3.16
CA LEU A 120 -15.10 21.21 -2.13
C LEU A 120 -13.80 21.82 -2.65
N THR A 121 -13.54 23.07 -2.31
CA THR A 121 -12.21 23.62 -2.56
C THR A 121 -11.18 23.03 -1.59
N LEU A 122 -9.90 23.08 -1.95
CA LEU A 122 -8.82 22.63 -1.07
C LEU A 122 -8.83 23.39 0.27
N GLU A 123 -9.16 24.68 0.22
CA GLU A 123 -9.31 25.53 1.42
C GLU A 123 -10.47 25.05 2.31
N GLN A 124 -11.64 24.75 1.72
CA GLN A 124 -12.78 24.21 2.49
C GLN A 124 -12.45 22.88 3.14
N ILE A 125 -11.72 22.01 2.43
CA ILE A 125 -11.24 20.74 2.99
C ILE A 125 -10.34 21.01 4.20
N ALA A 126 -9.37 21.92 4.08
CA ALA A 126 -8.50 22.29 5.19
C ALA A 126 -9.29 22.86 6.39
N GLN A 127 -10.26 23.74 6.13
CA GLN A 127 -11.12 24.33 7.16
C GLN A 127 -12.01 23.29 7.85
N ILE A 128 -12.52 22.31 7.12
CA ILE A 128 -13.28 21.19 7.67
C ILE A 128 -12.38 20.36 8.60
N TYR A 129 -11.21 19.93 8.12
CA TYR A 129 -10.35 19.07 8.91
C TYR A 129 -9.70 19.74 10.12
N THR A 130 -9.56 21.08 10.09
CA THR A 130 -9.10 21.88 11.23
C THR A 130 -10.22 22.36 12.16
N GLY A 131 -11.48 21.97 11.90
CA GLY A 131 -12.63 22.30 12.74
C GLY A 131 -13.13 23.75 12.62
N GLN A 132 -12.74 24.47 11.57
CA GLN A 132 -13.26 25.82 11.28
C GLN A 132 -14.63 25.77 10.61
N ILE A 133 -14.88 24.74 9.79
CA ILE A 133 -16.19 24.38 9.22
C ILE A 133 -16.62 23.09 9.89
N THR A 134 -17.77 23.10 10.57
CA THR A 134 -18.22 21.95 11.37
C THR A 134 -19.59 21.42 10.97
N ASN A 135 -20.31 22.14 10.10
CA ASN A 135 -21.63 21.76 9.64
C ASN A 135 -21.68 21.72 8.10
N TRP A 136 -22.29 20.69 7.55
CA TRP A 136 -22.43 20.51 6.11
C TRP A 136 -23.16 21.67 5.42
N SER A 137 -24.10 22.35 6.12
CA SER A 137 -24.82 23.52 5.58
C SER A 137 -23.90 24.70 5.23
N GLU A 138 -22.71 24.77 5.83
CA GLU A 138 -21.72 25.82 5.55
C GLU A 138 -21.04 25.65 4.19
N VAL A 139 -21.14 24.44 3.61
CA VAL A 139 -20.54 24.07 2.32
C VAL A 139 -21.58 23.55 1.30
N GLY A 140 -22.85 23.96 1.47
CA GLY A 140 -23.94 23.63 0.53
C GLY A 140 -24.56 22.24 0.73
N GLY A 141 -24.25 21.57 1.83
CA GLY A 141 -24.89 20.33 2.24
C GLY A 141 -26.16 20.52 3.08
N SER A 142 -26.71 19.41 3.56
CA SER A 142 -27.82 19.41 4.51
C SER A 142 -27.33 19.85 5.89
N ASP A 143 -28.24 20.38 6.75
CA ASP A 143 -27.91 20.70 8.13
C ASP A 143 -27.52 19.40 8.88
N GLY A 144 -26.27 19.35 9.37
CA GLY A 144 -25.70 18.21 10.07
C GLY A 144 -24.24 18.41 10.42
N GLN A 145 -23.85 17.99 11.62
CA GLN A 145 -22.48 18.09 12.08
C GLN A 145 -21.57 17.17 11.26
N ILE A 146 -20.48 17.69 10.74
CA ILE A 146 -19.49 16.93 9.99
C ILE A 146 -18.75 15.97 10.93
N VAL A 147 -18.61 14.71 10.52
CA VAL A 147 -17.86 13.66 11.24
C VAL A 147 -16.58 13.36 10.50
N LEU A 148 -15.45 13.77 11.06
CA LEU A 148 -14.13 13.63 10.45
C LEU A 148 -13.56 12.23 10.68
N ILE A 149 -13.38 11.47 9.60
CA ILE A 149 -12.75 10.15 9.61
C ILE A 149 -11.37 10.27 8.99
N GLY A 150 -10.36 9.89 9.74
CA GLY A 150 -8.97 9.92 9.29
C GLY A 150 -8.24 8.59 9.49
N ARG A 151 -6.95 8.65 9.30
CA ARG A 151 -6.03 7.53 9.46
C ARG A 151 -5.14 7.75 10.67
N GLU A 152 -4.63 6.67 11.20
CA GLU A 152 -3.64 6.62 12.29
C GLU A 152 -2.33 7.35 11.94
N ALA A 153 -1.56 7.71 12.95
CA ALA A 153 -0.20 8.19 12.76
C ALA A 153 0.66 7.12 12.06
N GLY A 154 1.51 7.55 11.12
CA GLY A 154 2.33 6.64 10.29
C GLY A 154 1.62 6.15 9.02
N SER A 155 0.36 6.53 8.79
CA SER A 155 -0.30 6.32 7.51
C SER A 155 0.25 7.28 6.45
N GLY A 156 0.85 6.74 5.38
CA GLY A 156 1.30 7.57 4.26
C GLY A 156 0.17 8.29 3.53
N THR A 157 -1.08 7.81 3.63
CA THR A 157 -2.24 8.53 3.11
C THR A 157 -2.58 9.75 3.95
N ARG A 158 -2.49 9.63 5.29
CA ARG A 158 -2.61 10.77 6.20
C ARG A 158 -1.51 11.79 5.94
N ASP A 159 -0.26 11.35 5.94
CA ASP A 159 0.89 12.23 5.71
C ASP A 159 0.75 13.01 4.38
N GLY A 160 0.38 12.31 3.29
CA GLY A 160 0.16 12.94 1.98
C GLY A 160 -1.05 13.89 1.96
N PHE A 161 -2.16 13.52 2.58
CA PHE A 161 -3.35 14.35 2.66
C PHE A 161 -3.09 15.62 3.46
N GLU A 162 -2.56 15.50 4.67
CA GLU A 162 -2.29 16.63 5.56
C GLU A 162 -1.25 17.58 4.96
N SER A 163 -0.20 17.05 4.33
CA SER A 163 0.83 17.87 3.67
C SER A 163 0.27 18.68 2.50
N ILE A 164 -0.58 18.08 1.65
CA ILE A 164 -1.15 18.78 0.49
C ILE A 164 -2.22 19.80 0.91
N THR A 165 -2.98 19.50 1.95
CA THR A 165 -4.00 20.41 2.48
C THR A 165 -3.44 21.47 3.43
N GLY A 166 -2.15 21.36 3.83
CA GLY A 166 -1.52 22.25 4.80
C GLY A 166 -2.11 22.13 6.22
N THR A 167 -2.53 20.92 6.59
CA THR A 167 -3.20 20.64 7.88
C THR A 167 -2.40 19.71 8.78
N GLU A 168 -1.09 19.61 8.57
CA GLU A 168 -0.18 18.77 9.34
C GLU A 168 -0.32 19.08 10.84
N ASP A 169 -0.52 18.01 11.63
CA ASP A 169 -0.74 18.07 13.08
C ASP A 169 -1.93 18.92 13.56
N ALA A 170 -2.79 19.42 12.64
CA ALA A 170 -3.91 20.29 12.95
C ALA A 170 -5.29 19.64 12.77
N CYS A 171 -5.36 18.46 12.18
CA CYS A 171 -6.60 17.77 11.91
C CYS A 171 -7.30 17.30 13.20
N GLN A 172 -8.62 17.54 13.28
CA GLN A 172 -9.45 17.21 14.44
C GLN A 172 -10.29 15.95 14.17
N TYR A 173 -9.63 14.82 13.93
CA TYR A 173 -10.31 13.57 13.64
C TYR A 173 -11.24 13.12 14.76
N ARG A 174 -12.47 12.74 14.42
CA ARG A 174 -13.40 12.07 15.34
C ARG A 174 -13.00 10.59 15.55
N GLN A 175 -12.47 9.97 14.48
CA GLN A 175 -11.95 8.61 14.49
C GLN A 175 -10.69 8.53 13.65
N GLU A 176 -9.70 7.83 14.16
CA GLU A 176 -8.49 7.46 13.45
C GLU A 176 -8.50 5.95 13.22
N LEU A 177 -8.40 5.51 11.97
CA LEU A 177 -8.57 4.12 11.55
C LEU A 177 -7.27 3.57 10.96
N THR A 178 -7.05 2.27 11.11
CA THR A 178 -5.77 1.62 10.77
C THR A 178 -5.66 1.15 9.32
N SER A 179 -6.75 1.20 8.56
CA SER A 179 -6.71 0.80 7.15
C SER A 179 -7.53 1.71 6.24
N THR A 180 -7.20 1.72 4.96
CA THR A 180 -7.98 2.41 3.92
C THR A 180 -9.39 1.82 3.82
N GLY A 181 -9.53 0.51 3.95
CA GLY A 181 -10.83 -0.17 3.90
C GLY A 181 -11.75 0.22 5.06
N ASP A 182 -11.21 0.41 6.26
CA ASP A 182 -11.99 0.82 7.44
C ASP A 182 -12.52 2.25 7.27
N VAL A 183 -11.71 3.17 6.69
CA VAL A 183 -12.18 4.54 6.37
C VAL A 183 -13.37 4.47 5.41
N ILE A 184 -13.26 3.72 4.31
CA ILE A 184 -14.33 3.58 3.33
C ILE A 184 -15.58 3.01 3.99
N THR A 185 -15.46 1.94 4.77
CA THR A 185 -16.59 1.30 5.46
C THR A 185 -17.26 2.25 6.46
N THR A 186 -16.47 3.01 7.21
CA THR A 186 -17.00 3.94 8.21
C THR A 186 -17.74 5.11 7.56
N VAL A 187 -17.20 5.67 6.47
CA VAL A 187 -17.85 6.74 5.71
C VAL A 187 -19.13 6.24 5.05
N ALA A 188 -19.12 5.02 4.48
CA ALA A 188 -20.31 4.39 3.90
C ALA A 188 -21.45 4.22 4.90
N GLY A 189 -21.13 4.00 6.18
CA GLY A 189 -22.12 3.80 7.25
C GLY A 189 -22.64 5.06 7.93
N ASN A 190 -22.13 6.25 7.56
CA ASN A 190 -22.51 7.51 8.24
C ASN A 190 -22.77 8.66 7.24
N PRO A 191 -24.03 9.10 7.06
CA PRO A 191 -24.39 10.18 6.13
C PRO A 191 -23.65 11.51 6.38
N ASN A 192 -23.19 11.75 7.59
CA ASN A 192 -22.49 12.97 7.95
C ASN A 192 -20.96 12.86 7.92
N ALA A 193 -20.43 11.68 7.55
CA ALA A 193 -18.99 11.46 7.54
C ALA A 193 -18.33 12.04 6.28
N ILE A 194 -17.12 12.54 6.48
CA ILE A 194 -16.13 12.81 5.45
C ILE A 194 -14.85 12.05 5.81
N GLY A 195 -14.19 11.49 4.80
CA GLY A 195 -12.91 10.81 4.92
C GLY A 195 -12.07 11.00 3.67
N TYR A 196 -10.91 10.37 3.66
CA TYR A 196 -10.05 10.30 2.48
C TYR A 196 -9.50 8.89 2.31
N ALA A 197 -9.33 8.49 1.06
CA ALA A 197 -8.86 7.16 0.71
C ALA A 197 -8.07 7.19 -0.60
N SER A 198 -7.25 6.18 -0.83
CA SER A 198 -6.66 5.93 -2.16
C SER A 198 -7.76 5.81 -3.21
N LEU A 199 -7.61 6.53 -4.32
CA LEU A 199 -8.55 6.47 -5.44
C LEU A 199 -8.67 5.02 -5.98
N ALA A 200 -7.56 4.29 -6.03
CA ALA A 200 -7.53 2.89 -6.44
C ALA A 200 -8.38 1.96 -5.54
N ALA A 201 -8.63 2.35 -4.28
CA ALA A 201 -9.44 1.59 -3.32
C ALA A 201 -10.91 2.02 -3.26
N VAL A 202 -11.29 3.15 -3.85
CA VAL A 202 -12.68 3.67 -3.82
C VAL A 202 -13.63 2.70 -4.52
N LYS A 203 -14.80 2.50 -3.89
CA LYS A 203 -15.89 1.65 -4.39
C LYS A 203 -17.20 2.44 -4.40
N ASP A 204 -18.21 1.93 -5.09
CA ASP A 204 -19.55 2.54 -5.20
C ASP A 204 -20.29 2.68 -3.86
N THR A 205 -19.73 2.12 -2.77
CA THR A 205 -20.27 2.27 -1.41
C THR A 205 -20.08 3.65 -0.82
N VAL A 206 -19.18 4.46 -1.39
CA VAL A 206 -18.92 5.86 -1.04
C VAL A 206 -18.90 6.73 -2.27
N LYS A 207 -19.12 8.03 -2.10
CA LYS A 207 -19.01 9.02 -3.18
C LYS A 207 -17.69 9.77 -3.05
N ALA A 208 -16.82 9.64 -4.06
CA ALA A 208 -15.68 10.52 -4.21
C ALA A 208 -16.16 11.88 -4.76
N ILE A 209 -15.76 12.96 -4.11
CA ILE A 209 -16.15 14.32 -4.52
C ILE A 209 -15.02 15.01 -5.27
N SER A 210 -15.39 15.99 -6.09
CA SER A 210 -14.43 16.85 -6.78
C SER A 210 -13.67 17.74 -5.79
N VAL A 211 -12.48 18.17 -6.17
CA VAL A 211 -11.69 19.16 -5.44
C VAL A 211 -11.42 20.32 -6.36
N GLY A 212 -12.05 21.48 -6.05
CA GLY A 212 -11.94 22.68 -6.89
C GLY A 212 -12.45 22.48 -8.32
N GLY A 213 -13.53 21.72 -8.48
CA GLY A 213 -14.15 21.40 -9.76
C GLY A 213 -13.49 20.23 -10.52
N VAL A 214 -12.41 19.64 -10.01
CA VAL A 214 -11.71 18.52 -10.64
C VAL A 214 -12.09 17.20 -9.96
N ALA A 215 -12.73 16.31 -10.70
CA ALA A 215 -13.07 14.97 -10.18
C ALA A 215 -11.83 14.08 -10.05
N PRO A 216 -11.72 13.29 -8.98
CA PRO A 216 -10.65 12.31 -8.85
C PRO A 216 -10.84 11.19 -9.88
N SER A 217 -9.86 11.03 -10.76
CA SER A 217 -9.82 9.97 -11.77
C SER A 217 -8.38 9.65 -12.14
N GLU A 218 -8.14 8.48 -12.74
CA GLU A 218 -6.83 8.14 -13.28
C GLU A 218 -6.32 9.21 -14.26
N SER A 219 -7.19 9.73 -15.15
CA SER A 219 -6.80 10.77 -16.10
C SER A 219 -6.39 12.08 -15.44
N THR A 220 -7.12 12.53 -14.40
CA THR A 220 -6.81 13.78 -13.70
C THR A 220 -5.62 13.66 -12.73
N VAL A 221 -5.31 12.45 -12.27
CA VAL A 221 -4.05 12.16 -11.57
C VAL A 221 -2.90 12.15 -12.57
N LYS A 222 -3.07 11.52 -13.73
CA LYS A 222 -2.05 11.40 -14.77
C LYS A 222 -1.63 12.75 -15.36
N ASP A 223 -2.58 13.64 -15.62
CA ASP A 223 -2.30 14.96 -16.19
C ASP A 223 -1.95 16.01 -15.11
N GLY A 224 -1.99 15.64 -13.83
CA GLY A 224 -1.65 16.50 -12.69
C GLY A 224 -2.72 17.52 -12.33
N SER A 225 -3.92 17.49 -12.92
CA SER A 225 -5.01 18.43 -12.62
C SER A 225 -5.70 18.15 -11.29
N TYR A 226 -5.73 16.90 -10.80
CA TYR A 226 -6.24 16.58 -9.48
C TYR A 226 -5.23 16.95 -8.40
N ALA A 227 -5.59 17.89 -7.52
CA ALA A 227 -4.66 18.50 -6.58
C ALA A 227 -4.12 17.55 -5.50
N ILE A 228 -4.92 16.56 -5.05
CA ILE A 228 -4.55 15.70 -3.92
C ILE A 228 -4.04 14.36 -4.45
N GLN A 229 -2.77 14.32 -4.87
CA GLN A 229 -2.12 13.11 -5.38
C GLN A 229 -0.74 12.88 -4.75
N ARG A 230 -0.28 11.64 -4.78
CA ARG A 230 0.96 11.22 -4.11
C ARG A 230 1.58 10.02 -4.81
N PRO A 231 2.89 9.73 -4.60
CA PRO A 231 3.50 8.52 -5.12
C PRO A 231 3.13 7.29 -4.26
N PHE A 232 3.04 6.14 -4.92
CA PHE A 232 3.26 4.82 -4.35
C PHE A 232 4.71 4.44 -4.56
N VAL A 233 5.42 4.11 -3.50
CA VAL A 233 6.85 3.80 -3.58
C VAL A 233 7.17 2.42 -3.01
N LEU A 234 8.11 1.76 -3.66
CA LEU A 234 8.80 0.59 -3.15
C LEU A 234 10.01 1.07 -2.35
N VAL A 235 10.20 0.51 -1.17
CA VAL A 235 11.30 0.84 -0.28
C VAL A 235 12.21 -0.36 -0.14
N THR A 236 13.51 -0.16 -0.34
CA THR A 236 14.56 -1.18 -0.18
C THR A 236 15.74 -0.62 0.60
N ARG A 237 16.66 -1.49 1.04
CA ARG A 237 17.92 -1.08 1.69
C ARG A 237 19.00 -0.87 0.64
N GLN A 238 19.78 0.19 0.77
CA GLN A 238 20.85 0.52 -0.18
C GLN A 238 21.98 -0.52 -0.16
N ASP A 239 22.41 -0.94 1.03
CA ASP A 239 23.60 -1.77 1.22
C ASP A 239 23.29 -3.28 1.36
N THR A 240 22.05 -3.67 1.14
CA THR A 240 21.62 -5.06 1.26
C THR A 240 20.91 -5.50 -0.05
N PRO A 241 21.54 -6.31 -0.87
CA PRO A 241 20.91 -6.81 -2.08
C PRO A 241 19.63 -7.60 -1.74
N LEU A 242 18.61 -7.45 -2.58
CA LEU A 242 17.45 -8.32 -2.53
C LEU A 242 17.85 -9.77 -2.83
N SER A 243 17.09 -10.75 -2.35
CA SER A 243 17.22 -12.12 -2.82
C SER A 243 16.93 -12.21 -4.32
N ASP A 244 17.43 -13.24 -5.01
CA ASP A 244 17.20 -13.40 -6.45
C ASP A 244 15.70 -13.35 -6.81
N THR A 245 14.83 -13.89 -5.95
CA THR A 245 13.39 -13.92 -6.17
C THR A 245 12.78 -12.54 -5.93
N ALA A 246 13.17 -11.85 -4.85
CA ALA A 246 12.70 -10.49 -4.57
C ALA A 246 13.19 -9.48 -5.61
N GLN A 247 14.42 -9.67 -6.15
CA GLN A 247 14.93 -8.84 -7.24
C GLN A 247 14.12 -9.04 -8.53
N LYS A 248 13.79 -10.29 -8.89
CA LYS A 248 12.94 -10.57 -10.05
C LYS A 248 11.55 -9.93 -9.91
N PHE A 249 10.98 -9.98 -8.71
CA PHE A 249 9.70 -9.30 -8.45
C PHE A 249 9.85 -7.79 -8.59
N PHE A 250 10.88 -7.21 -8.00
CA PHE A 250 11.16 -5.77 -8.09
C PHE A 250 11.33 -5.34 -9.56
N ASP A 251 12.11 -6.09 -10.35
CA ASP A 251 12.32 -5.81 -11.77
C ASP A 251 11.01 -5.93 -12.58
N PHE A 252 10.18 -6.93 -12.29
CA PHE A 252 8.88 -7.11 -12.90
C PHE A 252 7.95 -5.93 -12.63
N VAL A 253 7.76 -5.56 -11.35
CA VAL A 253 6.79 -4.50 -10.98
C VAL A 253 7.24 -3.10 -11.42
N THR A 254 8.53 -2.89 -11.65
CA THR A 254 9.08 -1.65 -12.18
C THR A 254 9.27 -1.63 -13.69
N SER A 255 8.93 -2.73 -14.37
CA SER A 255 8.99 -2.84 -15.82
C SER A 255 7.76 -2.23 -16.51
N ALA A 256 7.87 -1.99 -17.81
CA ALA A 256 6.74 -1.55 -18.64
C ALA A 256 5.60 -2.59 -18.69
N ASP A 257 5.90 -3.88 -18.50
CA ASP A 257 4.92 -4.96 -18.54
C ASP A 257 3.92 -4.88 -17.37
N ALA A 258 4.34 -4.29 -16.24
CA ALA A 258 3.48 -4.07 -15.07
C ALA A 258 2.50 -2.89 -15.25
N SER A 259 2.73 -1.98 -16.21
CA SER A 259 1.96 -0.73 -16.34
C SER A 259 0.47 -0.95 -16.51
N GLN A 260 0.08 -1.96 -17.33
CA GLN A 260 -1.34 -2.27 -17.54
C GLN A 260 -1.99 -2.82 -16.27
N ILE A 261 -1.29 -3.67 -15.52
CA ILE A 261 -1.78 -4.24 -14.25
C ILE A 261 -2.00 -3.12 -13.22
N ILE A 262 -1.07 -2.16 -13.15
CA ILE A 262 -1.16 -1.00 -12.26
C ILE A 262 -2.36 -0.12 -12.63
N SER A 263 -2.57 0.14 -13.94
CA SER A 263 -3.71 0.93 -14.43
C SER A 263 -5.04 0.22 -14.17
N ASP A 264 -5.15 -1.07 -14.44
CA ASP A 264 -6.36 -1.86 -14.17
C ASP A 264 -6.68 -1.93 -12.66
N ALA A 265 -5.65 -1.79 -11.83
CA ALA A 265 -5.81 -1.65 -10.39
C ALA A 265 -6.20 -0.22 -9.94
N GLY A 266 -6.25 0.77 -10.86
CA GLY A 266 -6.75 2.12 -10.62
C GLY A 266 -5.68 3.13 -10.17
N ALA A 267 -4.40 2.86 -10.43
CA ALA A 267 -3.30 3.79 -10.20
C ALA A 267 -2.59 4.14 -11.51
N VAL A 268 -1.84 5.23 -11.56
CA VAL A 268 -1.08 5.66 -12.73
C VAL A 268 0.34 5.15 -12.63
N ALA A 269 0.76 4.24 -13.51
CA ALA A 269 2.12 3.72 -13.54
C ALA A 269 3.15 4.85 -13.72
N ALA A 270 4.31 4.72 -13.06
CA ALA A 270 5.37 5.73 -13.12
C ALA A 270 6.29 5.59 -14.34
N ASN A 271 6.28 4.44 -15.02
CA ASN A 271 7.08 4.05 -16.19
C ASN A 271 6.29 4.14 -17.50
#